data_609df49087ce3fdbcfcdca5983d66a39
#
_entry.id   609df49087ce3fdbcfcdca5983d66a39
#
_cell.length_a   1.000
_cell.length_b   1.000
_cell.length_c   1.000
_cell.angle_alpha   90.00
_cell.angle_beta   90.00
_cell.angle_gamma   90.00
#
_symmetry.space_group_name_H-M   'P 1'
#
loop_
_entity.id
_entity.type
_entity.pdbx_description
1 polymer ?
#
loop_
_entity_poly.entity_id
_entity_poly.type
_entity_poly.pdbx_seq_one_letter_code
_entity_poly.pdbx_strand_id
1 'polypeptide(L)'
;MENNIIIRFMTIDDIDEVYKVEEDCFVDPWSKDSIRKELKNDLARYLVAELDNKIVGYVGVWFVVDEGHITNVAVHSDYRGKKIGDRLVKEMVELCKENNLVAMTLEVRTSNTVAQNLYRKYGFKMGGIRKEYYSDNKEDAIIMWNQLKEV
;
A
#
# COMPACT_ATOMS: atom_id res chain seq x y z
N MET A 1 -15.17 17.29 12.89
CA MET A 1 -14.73 16.26 13.82
C MET A 1 -13.64 15.42 13.21
N GLU A 2 -12.50 15.40 13.83
CA GLU A 2 -11.41 14.59 13.33
C GLU A 2 -11.70 13.10 13.52
N ASN A 3 -11.37 12.33 12.51
CA ASN A 3 -11.45 10.89 12.63
C ASN A 3 -10.28 10.40 13.46
N ASN A 4 -10.53 9.50 14.39
CA ASN A 4 -9.49 8.89 15.19
C ASN A 4 -8.82 7.77 14.40
N ILE A 5 -8.12 8.13 13.34
CA ILE A 5 -7.41 7.18 12.50
C ILE A 5 -6.03 6.94 13.10
N ILE A 6 -5.75 5.68 13.42
CA ILE A 6 -4.46 5.26 13.95
C ILE A 6 -3.77 4.42 12.88
N ILE A 7 -2.55 4.79 12.53
CA ILE A 7 -1.72 4.00 11.63
C ILE A 7 -0.67 3.30 12.49
N ARG A 8 -0.63 1.97 12.39
CA ARG A 8 0.29 1.16 13.18
C ARG A 8 0.70 -0.09 12.41
N PHE A 9 1.72 -0.78 12.89
CA PHE A 9 2.13 -2.04 12.27
C PHE A 9 1.02 -3.09 12.41
N MET A 10 0.84 -3.87 11.34
CA MET A 10 -0.07 -5.01 11.33
C MET A 10 0.46 -6.11 12.26
N THR A 11 -0.43 -6.73 13.00
CA THR A 11 -0.10 -7.88 13.83
C THR A 11 -0.91 -9.10 13.40
N ILE A 12 -0.56 -10.26 13.94
CA ILE A 12 -1.27 -11.50 13.64
C ILE A 12 -2.75 -11.42 14.01
N ASP A 13 -3.09 -10.61 15.01
CA ASP A 13 -4.48 -10.43 15.44
C ASP A 13 -5.32 -9.65 14.43
N ASP A 14 -4.69 -8.99 13.47
CA ASP A 14 -5.38 -8.18 12.47
C ASP A 14 -5.79 -8.97 11.22
N ILE A 15 -5.35 -10.22 11.09
CA ILE A 15 -5.48 -10.99 9.84
C ILE A 15 -6.94 -11.09 9.39
N ASP A 16 -7.87 -11.39 10.28
CA ASP A 16 -9.28 -11.55 9.90
C ASP A 16 -9.87 -10.27 9.34
N GLU A 17 -9.57 -9.12 9.95
CA GLU A 17 -10.09 -7.84 9.48
C GLU A 17 -9.37 -7.38 8.20
N VAL A 18 -8.06 -7.62 8.08
CA VAL A 18 -7.32 -7.32 6.87
C VAL A 18 -7.87 -8.14 5.71
N TYR A 19 -8.20 -9.41 5.97
CA TYR A 19 -8.79 -10.26 4.94
C TYR A 19 -10.13 -9.70 4.43
N LYS A 20 -10.94 -9.11 5.30
CA LYS A 20 -12.18 -8.46 4.89
C LYS A 20 -11.92 -7.28 3.96
N VAL A 21 -10.86 -6.51 4.22
CA VAL A 21 -10.46 -5.42 3.33
C VAL A 21 -10.03 -5.99 1.97
N GLU A 22 -9.26 -7.09 1.98
CA GLU A 22 -8.83 -7.77 0.76
C GLU A 22 -10.02 -8.24 -0.08
N GLU A 23 -10.99 -8.91 0.56
CA GLU A 23 -12.19 -9.38 -0.14
C GLU A 23 -12.98 -8.24 -0.77
N ASP A 24 -13.05 -7.10 -0.07
CA ASP A 24 -13.78 -5.94 -0.56
C ASP A 24 -13.07 -5.27 -1.73
N CYS A 25 -11.75 -5.24 -1.71
CA CYS A 25 -10.96 -4.44 -2.66
C CYS A 25 -10.54 -5.20 -3.91
N PHE A 26 -10.41 -6.53 -3.85
CA PHE A 26 -9.78 -7.30 -4.93
C PHE A 26 -10.65 -8.47 -5.37
N VAL A 27 -10.67 -8.69 -6.69
CA VAL A 27 -11.38 -9.82 -7.30
C VAL A 27 -10.76 -11.15 -6.86
N ASP A 28 -9.44 -11.16 -6.69
CA ASP A 28 -8.67 -12.34 -6.31
C ASP A 28 -7.88 -12.03 -5.04
N PRO A 29 -8.55 -12.00 -3.88
CA PRO A 29 -7.89 -11.59 -2.64
C PRO A 29 -6.91 -12.63 -2.14
N TRP A 30 -5.90 -12.18 -1.40
CA TRP A 30 -4.99 -13.07 -0.70
C TRP A 30 -5.78 -13.87 0.34
N SER A 31 -5.40 -15.13 0.55
CA SER A 31 -5.94 -15.93 1.64
C SER A 31 -5.38 -15.44 2.98
N LYS A 32 -6.05 -15.83 4.06
CA LYS A 32 -5.53 -15.53 5.41
C LYS A 32 -4.15 -16.15 5.62
N ASP A 33 -3.92 -17.32 5.07
CA ASP A 33 -2.60 -17.97 5.16
C ASP A 33 -1.52 -17.16 4.44
N SER A 34 -1.85 -16.60 3.28
CA SER A 34 -0.90 -15.74 2.55
C SER A 34 -0.56 -14.49 3.35
N ILE A 35 -1.56 -13.87 3.97
CA ILE A 35 -1.34 -12.71 4.83
C ILE A 35 -0.45 -13.08 6.00
N ARG A 36 -0.71 -14.24 6.61
CA ARG A 36 0.08 -14.73 7.75
C ARG A 36 1.54 -14.95 7.35
N LYS A 37 1.76 -15.51 6.16
CA LYS A 37 3.12 -15.75 5.66
C LYS A 37 3.85 -14.42 5.42
N GLU A 38 3.12 -13.41 4.90
CA GLU A 38 3.72 -12.09 4.68
C GLU A 38 4.16 -11.44 5.97
N LEU A 39 3.43 -11.63 7.06
CA LEU A 39 3.82 -11.08 8.36
C LEU A 39 5.12 -11.70 8.88
N LYS A 40 5.46 -12.89 8.41
CA LYS A 40 6.71 -13.58 8.78
C LYS A 40 7.86 -13.30 7.82
N ASN A 41 7.59 -12.55 6.74
CA ASN A 41 8.59 -12.21 5.75
C ASN A 41 9.45 -11.07 6.27
N ASP A 42 10.73 -11.32 6.52
CA ASP A 42 11.66 -10.33 7.08
C ASP A 42 11.83 -9.11 6.18
N LEU A 43 11.55 -9.24 4.89
CA LEU A 43 11.67 -8.13 3.93
C LEU A 43 10.41 -7.27 3.88
N ALA A 44 9.31 -7.72 4.47
CA ALA A 44 8.02 -7.04 4.36
C ALA A 44 7.73 -6.19 5.59
N ARG A 45 7.04 -5.06 5.36
CA ARG A 45 6.49 -4.22 6.41
C ARG A 45 5.06 -3.88 6.04
N TYR A 46 4.15 -4.06 6.98
CA TYR A 46 2.72 -3.79 6.75
C TYR A 46 2.21 -2.83 7.81
N LEU A 47 1.52 -1.77 7.36
CA LEU A 47 0.83 -0.84 8.23
C LEU A 47 -0.67 -1.01 8.02
N VAL A 48 -1.42 -0.89 9.10
CA VAL A 48 -2.89 -0.89 9.04
C VAL A 48 -3.43 0.45 9.50
N ALA A 49 -4.58 0.81 8.97
CA ALA A 49 -5.34 1.96 9.42
C ALA A 49 -6.50 1.46 10.28
N GLU A 50 -6.52 1.92 11.51
CA GLU A 50 -7.56 1.57 12.47
C GLU A 50 -8.44 2.78 12.72
N LEU A 51 -9.75 2.61 12.57
CA LEU A 51 -10.74 3.65 12.82
C LEU A 51 -11.80 3.08 13.76
N ASP A 52 -11.98 3.69 14.93
CA ASP A 52 -12.92 3.24 15.94
C ASP A 52 -12.75 1.75 16.26
N ASN A 53 -11.49 1.34 16.48
CA ASN A 53 -11.11 -0.03 16.83
C ASN A 53 -11.36 -1.07 15.72
N LYS A 54 -11.48 -0.62 14.48
CA LYS A 54 -11.71 -1.50 13.34
C LYS A 54 -10.67 -1.23 12.26
N ILE A 55 -10.09 -2.29 11.69
CA ILE A 55 -9.15 -2.15 10.58
C ILE A 55 -9.93 -1.84 9.31
N VAL A 56 -9.62 -0.70 8.69
CA VAL A 56 -10.35 -0.23 7.51
C VAL A 56 -9.46 -0.10 6.27
N GLY A 57 -8.16 -0.32 6.41
CA GLY A 57 -7.24 -0.28 5.29
C GLY A 57 -5.85 -0.75 5.68
N TYR A 58 -5.01 -0.97 4.69
CA TYR A 58 -3.62 -1.34 4.95
C TYR A 58 -2.73 -0.96 3.77
N VAL A 59 -1.43 -0.93 4.02
CA VAL A 59 -0.40 -0.75 3.00
C VAL A 59 0.76 -1.68 3.31
N GLY A 60 1.32 -2.28 2.27
CA GLY A 60 2.49 -3.15 2.40
C GLY A 60 3.65 -2.66 1.57
N VAL A 61 4.86 -2.95 2.03
CA VAL A 61 6.09 -2.64 1.32
C VAL A 61 7.07 -3.78 1.53
N TRP A 62 7.83 -4.11 0.49
CA TRP A 62 8.98 -5.00 0.60
C TRP A 62 10.25 -4.16 0.54
N PHE A 63 11.16 -4.40 1.48
CA PHE A 63 12.48 -3.79 1.47
C PHE A 63 13.38 -4.68 0.63
N VAL A 64 13.76 -4.19 -0.56
CA VAL A 64 14.60 -4.91 -1.50
C VAL A 64 15.92 -4.15 -1.61
N VAL A 65 16.95 -4.62 -0.95
CA VAL A 65 18.24 -3.96 -0.79
C VAL A 65 18.03 -2.58 -0.15
N ASP A 66 18.16 -1.50 -0.92
CA ASP A 66 17.98 -0.13 -0.42
C ASP A 66 16.73 0.55 -0.98
N GLU A 67 15.79 -0.24 -1.53
CA GLU A 67 14.55 0.27 -2.11
C GLU A 67 13.33 -0.31 -1.42
N GLY A 68 12.26 0.47 -1.37
CA GLY A 68 10.96 0.01 -0.89
C GLY A 68 10.01 -0.19 -2.06
N HIS A 69 9.48 -1.41 -2.20
CA HIS A 69 8.50 -1.74 -3.24
C HIS A 69 7.13 -1.85 -2.59
N ILE A 70 6.25 -0.90 -2.85
CA ILE A 70 4.88 -0.97 -2.35
C ILE A 70 4.18 -2.13 -3.06
N THR A 71 3.63 -3.05 -2.27
CA THR A 71 2.92 -4.21 -2.80
C THR A 71 1.44 -3.94 -2.98
N ASN A 72 0.79 -3.39 -1.96
CA ASN A 72 -0.64 -3.10 -2.00
C ASN A 72 -0.96 -1.89 -1.15
N VAL A 73 -1.95 -1.11 -1.59
CA VAL A 73 -2.62 -0.09 -0.77
C VAL A 73 -4.11 -0.36 -0.93
N ALA A 74 -4.80 -0.61 0.16
CA ALA A 74 -6.22 -0.95 0.12
C ALA A 74 -6.98 -0.25 1.23
N VAL A 75 -8.15 0.29 0.89
CA VAL A 75 -9.07 0.89 1.85
C VAL A 75 -10.45 0.31 1.57
N HIS A 76 -11.11 -0.20 2.61
CA HIS A 76 -12.45 -0.76 2.48
C HIS A 76 -13.39 0.29 1.90
N SER A 77 -14.26 -0.13 0.98
CA SER A 77 -15.12 0.77 0.21
C SER A 77 -16.02 1.66 1.09
N ASP A 78 -16.45 1.15 2.25
CA ASP A 78 -17.31 1.90 3.17
C ASP A 78 -16.58 3.09 3.81
N TYR A 79 -15.26 3.12 3.71
CA TYR A 79 -14.44 4.13 4.39
C TYR A 79 -13.66 5.01 3.42
N ARG A 80 -13.94 4.92 2.13
CA ARG A 80 -13.29 5.77 1.12
C ARG A 80 -13.77 7.21 1.27
N GLY A 81 -12.94 8.15 0.80
CA GLY A 81 -13.24 9.56 0.91
C GLY A 81 -12.91 10.17 2.27
N LYS A 82 -12.28 9.42 3.16
CA LYS A 82 -11.90 9.88 4.51
C LYS A 82 -10.39 10.07 4.65
N LYS A 83 -9.67 10.07 3.55
CA LYS A 83 -8.21 10.26 3.50
C LYS A 83 -7.41 9.17 4.21
N ILE A 84 -7.96 7.97 4.31
CA ILE A 84 -7.27 6.84 4.94
C ILE A 84 -6.09 6.39 4.07
N GLY A 85 -6.32 6.22 2.76
CA GLY A 85 -5.24 5.89 1.83
C GLY A 85 -4.14 6.94 1.84
N ASP A 86 -4.51 8.21 1.93
CA ASP A 86 -3.59 9.33 2.05
C ASP A 86 -2.66 9.14 3.25
N ARG A 87 -3.24 8.87 4.42
CA ARG A 87 -2.49 8.63 5.64
C ARG A 87 -1.60 7.40 5.55
N LEU A 88 -2.10 6.31 4.96
CA LEU A 88 -1.33 5.08 4.81
C LEU A 88 -0.09 5.30 3.94
N VAL A 89 -0.25 5.96 2.80
CA VAL A 89 0.88 6.23 1.90
C VAL A 89 1.88 7.16 2.57
N LYS A 90 1.39 8.22 3.21
CA LYS A 90 2.25 9.17 3.92
C LYS A 90 3.12 8.46 4.96
N GLU A 91 2.50 7.64 5.81
CA GLU A 91 3.22 6.94 6.87
C GLU A 91 4.21 5.92 6.30
N MET A 92 3.86 5.27 5.18
CA MET A 92 4.77 4.31 4.56
C MET A 92 5.99 5.00 3.97
N VAL A 93 5.81 6.16 3.34
CA VAL A 93 6.94 6.95 2.83
C VAL A 93 7.84 7.37 4.00
N GLU A 94 7.26 7.83 5.11
CA GLU A 94 8.04 8.20 6.30
C GLU A 94 8.80 6.99 6.86
N LEU A 95 8.16 5.82 6.93
CA LEU A 95 8.80 4.59 7.39
C LEU A 95 10.02 4.25 6.54
N CYS A 96 9.90 4.35 5.23
CA CYS A 96 11.01 4.06 4.33
C CYS A 96 12.15 5.07 4.50
N LYS A 97 11.82 6.34 4.70
CA LYS A 97 12.84 7.36 4.99
C LYS A 97 13.57 7.07 6.29
N GLU A 98 12.84 6.69 7.33
CA GLU A 98 13.41 6.37 8.64
C GLU A 98 14.34 5.16 8.58
N ASN A 99 14.11 4.26 7.63
CA ASN A 99 14.94 3.08 7.42
C ASN A 99 16.06 3.32 6.42
N ASN A 100 16.28 4.57 6.04
CA ASN A 100 17.38 4.98 5.15
C ASN A 100 17.32 4.38 3.76
N LEU A 101 16.14 4.06 3.27
CA LEU A 101 15.97 3.60 1.90
C LEU A 101 16.20 4.77 0.94
N VAL A 102 16.77 4.48 -0.23
CA VAL A 102 17.11 5.54 -1.20
C VAL A 102 15.94 5.87 -2.11
N ALA A 103 15.03 4.92 -2.35
CA ALA A 103 13.91 5.11 -3.28
C ALA A 103 12.77 4.18 -2.95
N MET A 104 11.58 4.52 -3.46
CA MET A 104 10.41 3.65 -3.44
C MET A 104 9.86 3.50 -4.83
N THR A 105 9.22 2.38 -5.11
CA THR A 105 8.57 2.13 -6.40
C THR A 105 7.26 1.37 -6.20
N LEU A 106 6.40 1.47 -7.19
CA LEU A 106 5.13 0.75 -7.21
C LEU A 106 4.63 0.61 -8.65
N GLU A 107 3.66 -0.30 -8.84
CA GLU A 107 2.89 -0.39 -10.07
C GLU A 107 1.46 0.04 -9.77
N VAL A 108 0.85 0.79 -10.68
CA VAL A 108 -0.53 1.24 -10.55
C VAL A 108 -1.22 1.14 -11.91
N ARG A 109 -2.51 0.74 -11.92
CA ARG A 109 -3.28 0.65 -13.16
C ARG A 109 -3.33 1.99 -13.86
N THR A 110 -3.22 1.97 -15.19
CA THR A 110 -3.33 3.19 -16.00
C THR A 110 -4.68 3.89 -15.81
N SER A 111 -5.73 3.12 -15.51
CA SER A 111 -7.07 3.68 -15.28
C SER A 111 -7.27 4.26 -13.89
N ASN A 112 -6.37 3.96 -12.94
CA ASN A 112 -6.55 4.37 -11.55
C ASN A 112 -5.93 5.75 -11.30
N THR A 113 -6.58 6.79 -11.84
CA THR A 113 -6.08 8.16 -11.73
C THR A 113 -6.10 8.68 -10.30
N VAL A 114 -7.06 8.25 -9.50
CA VAL A 114 -7.15 8.64 -8.09
C VAL A 114 -5.90 8.20 -7.33
N ALA A 115 -5.50 6.95 -7.50
CA ALA A 115 -4.30 6.43 -6.85
C ALA A 115 -3.04 7.11 -7.37
N GLN A 116 -2.95 7.31 -8.69
CA GLN A 116 -1.80 8.00 -9.29
C GLN A 116 -1.62 9.39 -8.70
N ASN A 117 -2.71 10.14 -8.54
CA ASN A 117 -2.65 11.48 -7.97
C ASN A 117 -2.23 11.45 -6.50
N LEU A 118 -2.70 10.46 -5.75
CA LEU A 118 -2.30 10.26 -4.37
C LEU A 118 -0.80 10.01 -4.27
N TYR A 119 -0.27 9.12 -5.12
CA TYR A 119 1.15 8.82 -5.10
C TYR A 119 1.99 10.04 -5.50
N ARG A 120 1.55 10.79 -6.52
CA ARG A 120 2.25 12.01 -6.92
C ARG A 120 2.34 13.03 -5.80
N LYS A 121 1.31 13.12 -4.98
CA LYS A 121 1.28 14.02 -3.83
C LYS A 121 2.44 13.76 -2.87
N TYR A 122 2.86 12.50 -2.75
CA TYR A 122 3.93 12.11 -1.84
C TYR A 122 5.27 11.88 -2.54
N GLY A 123 5.41 12.37 -3.76
CA GLY A 123 6.70 12.41 -4.44
C GLY A 123 6.95 11.37 -5.50
N PHE A 124 5.96 10.51 -5.78
CA PHE A 124 6.11 9.51 -6.84
C PHE A 124 5.92 10.14 -8.21
N LYS A 125 6.74 9.71 -9.15
CA LYS A 125 6.71 10.17 -10.55
C LYS A 125 6.69 8.98 -11.48
N MET A 126 6.09 9.16 -12.66
CA MET A 126 6.05 8.11 -13.65
C MET A 126 7.46 7.74 -14.10
N GLY A 127 7.78 6.44 -14.09
CA GLY A 127 9.09 5.92 -14.49
C GLY A 127 9.04 4.88 -15.59
N GLY A 128 7.86 4.48 -16.05
CA GLY A 128 7.74 3.49 -17.11
C GLY A 128 6.37 2.87 -17.16
N ILE A 129 6.21 1.91 -18.08
CA ILE A 129 4.96 1.19 -18.26
C ILE A 129 5.28 -0.30 -18.37
N ARG A 130 4.51 -1.14 -17.63
CA ARG A 130 4.52 -2.58 -17.83
C ARG A 130 3.29 -2.96 -18.62
N LYS A 131 3.48 -3.45 -19.83
CA LYS A 131 2.39 -3.82 -20.71
C LYS A 131 1.65 -5.05 -20.19
N GLU A 132 0.32 -5.00 -20.24
CA GLU A 132 -0.55 -6.12 -19.88
C GLU A 132 -0.20 -6.75 -18.53
N TYR A 133 0.15 -5.92 -17.55
CA TYR A 133 0.64 -6.36 -16.25
C TYR A 133 -0.44 -7.07 -15.43
N TYR A 134 -1.69 -6.57 -15.49
CA TYR A 134 -2.79 -7.11 -14.69
C TYR A 134 -3.49 -8.24 -15.45
N SER A 135 -3.53 -9.42 -14.82
CA SER A 135 -4.03 -10.62 -15.49
C SER A 135 -5.54 -10.64 -15.72
N ASP A 136 -6.30 -9.87 -14.92
CA ASP A 136 -7.76 -9.89 -15.01
C ASP A 136 -8.30 -9.29 -16.30
N ASN A 137 -7.75 -8.16 -16.75
CA ASN A 137 -8.23 -7.45 -17.93
C ASN A 137 -7.10 -7.01 -18.87
N LYS A 138 -5.88 -7.48 -18.65
CA LYS A 138 -4.71 -7.15 -19.46
C LYS A 138 -4.36 -5.66 -19.46
N GLU A 139 -4.80 -4.94 -18.43
CA GLU A 139 -4.49 -3.51 -18.33
C GLU A 139 -3.01 -3.30 -18.09
N ASP A 140 -2.45 -2.22 -18.66
CA ASP A 140 -1.07 -1.82 -18.41
C ASP A 140 -0.93 -1.24 -17.00
N ALA A 141 0.27 -1.34 -16.44
CA ALA A 141 0.64 -0.68 -15.21
C ALA A 141 1.58 0.47 -15.49
N ILE A 142 1.37 1.57 -14.79
CA ILE A 142 2.37 2.64 -14.71
C ILE A 142 3.31 2.27 -13.57
N ILE A 143 4.62 2.32 -13.83
CA ILE A 143 5.64 2.17 -12.80
C ILE A 143 5.92 3.58 -12.28
N MET A 144 5.84 3.77 -10.97
CA MET A 144 6.15 5.05 -10.37
C MET A 144 7.34 4.91 -9.43
N TRP A 145 8.15 5.97 -9.36
CA TRP A 145 9.34 6.03 -8.51
C TRP A 145 9.33 7.28 -7.65
N ASN A 146 9.81 7.11 -6.43
CA ASN A 146 9.97 8.20 -5.47
C ASN A 146 11.40 8.16 -4.95
N GLN A 147 12.19 9.19 -5.28
CA GLN A 147 13.57 9.32 -4.81
C GLN A 147 13.53 9.89 -3.39
N LEU A 148 13.97 9.11 -2.42
CA LEU A 148 13.94 9.50 -1.01
C LEU A 148 15.23 10.18 -0.56
N LYS A 149 16.35 9.82 -1.18
CA LYS A 149 17.66 10.40 -0.89
C LYS A 149 18.33 10.79 -2.17
N GLU A 150 19.09 11.85 -2.11
CA GLU A 150 19.96 12.22 -3.23
C GLU A 150 21.16 11.28 -3.28
N VAL A 151 21.57 10.94 -4.47
CA VAL A 151 22.69 10.02 -4.69
C VAL A 151 23.88 10.77 -5.23
#